data_bcf8d9b15c6b1e6dcb8e2658fc41807f
#
_entry.id   bcf8d9b15c6b1e6dcb8e2658fc41807f
#
_cell.length_a   1.000
_cell.length_b   1.000
_cell.length_c   1.000
_cell.angle_alpha   90.00
_cell.angle_beta   90.00
_cell.angle_gamma   90.00
#
_symmetry.space_group_name_H-M   'P 1'
#
loop_
_entity.id
_entity.type
_entity.pdbx_description
1 polymer ?
#
loop_
_entity_poly.entity_id
_entity_poly.type
_entity_poly.pdbx_seq_one_letter_code
_entity_poly.pdbx_strand_id
1 'polypeptide(L)'
;MAVLTLIRISLYHLLSIVNLLLVIRCIVSWFPIGYNKIIEFLYNITEPILSPIRKMLSRTSYNLNVDFSPVVAYLIVTFLQRLIL
;
A
#
# COMPACT_ATOMS: atom_id res chain seq x y z
N MET A 1 28.72 4.12 9.12
CA MET A 1 27.84 3.07 9.68
C MET A 1 26.58 3.64 10.29
N ALA A 2 26.71 4.71 11.12
CA ALA A 2 25.52 5.33 11.71
C ALA A 2 24.55 5.87 10.65
N VAL A 3 25.08 6.40 9.55
CA VAL A 3 24.24 6.95 8.50
C VAL A 3 23.40 5.84 7.86
N LEU A 4 23.99 4.68 7.60
CA LEU A 4 23.26 3.55 7.03
C LEU A 4 22.17 3.06 7.97
N THR A 5 22.47 3.04 9.27
CA THR A 5 21.49 2.63 10.27
C THR A 5 20.32 3.61 10.32
N LEU A 6 20.61 4.91 10.26
CA LEU A 6 19.56 5.92 10.26
C LEU A 6 18.68 5.81 9.01
N ILE A 7 19.29 5.61 7.85
CA ILE A 7 18.54 5.43 6.62
C ILE A 7 17.65 4.21 6.70
N ARG A 8 18.18 3.12 7.24
CA ARG A 8 17.43 1.86 7.37
C ARG A 8 16.23 2.05 8.29
N ILE A 9 16.42 2.69 9.43
CA ILE A 9 15.34 2.93 10.38
C ILE A 9 14.28 3.85 9.76
N SER A 10 14.72 4.90 9.08
CA SER A 10 13.80 5.84 8.43
C SER A 10 12.96 5.14 7.37
N LEU A 11 13.59 4.31 6.53
CA LEU A 11 12.89 3.56 5.51
C LEU A 11 11.87 2.58 6.13
N TYR A 12 12.27 1.93 7.22
CA TYR A 12 11.37 1.01 7.89
C TYR A 12 10.12 1.71 8.39
N HIS A 13 10.28 2.87 9.02
CA HIS A 13 9.13 3.64 9.51
C HIS A 13 8.28 4.17 8.36
N LEU A 14 8.91 4.60 7.28
CA LEU A 14 8.18 5.06 6.11
C LEU A 14 7.32 3.93 5.54
N LEU A 15 7.89 2.74 5.42
CA LEU A 15 7.16 1.59 4.91
C LEU A 15 6.03 1.17 5.87
N SER A 16 6.23 1.36 7.17
CA SER A 16 5.18 1.09 8.15
C SER A 16 3.99 2.03 7.95
N ILE A 17 4.26 3.31 7.69
CA ILE A 17 3.20 4.27 7.42
C ILE A 17 2.46 3.89 6.14
N VAL A 18 3.19 3.50 5.10
CA VAL A 18 2.58 3.05 3.85
C VAL A 18 1.70 1.84 4.09
N ASN A 19 2.16 0.87 4.88
CA ASN A 19 1.36 -0.30 5.22
C ASN A 19 0.08 0.08 5.93
N LEU A 20 0.16 1.02 6.86
CA LEU A 20 -1.04 1.48 7.56
C LEU A 20 -2.04 2.10 6.60
N LEU A 21 -1.56 2.92 5.68
CA LEU A 21 -2.42 3.55 4.67
C LEU A 21 -3.06 2.49 3.78
N LEU A 22 -2.32 1.46 3.41
CA LEU A 22 -2.86 0.38 2.59
C LEU A 22 -3.93 -0.41 3.32
N VAL A 23 -3.74 -0.65 4.61
CA VAL A 23 -4.76 -1.33 5.42
C VAL A 23 -6.03 -0.50 5.49
N ILE A 24 -5.89 0.79 5.73
CA ILE A 24 -7.04 1.69 5.76
C ILE A 24 -7.75 1.69 4.41
N ARG A 25 -7.00 1.71 3.32
CA ARG A 25 -7.59 1.66 2.00
C ARG A 25 -8.34 0.37 1.75
N CYS A 26 -7.83 -0.76 2.22
CA CYS A 26 -8.53 -2.04 2.13
C CYS A 26 -9.87 -1.98 2.84
N ILE A 27 -9.86 -1.46 4.06
CA ILE A 27 -11.08 -1.38 4.86
C ILE A 27 -12.10 -0.47 4.17
N VAL A 28 -11.65 0.68 3.68
CA VAL A 28 -12.53 1.62 2.99
C VAL A 28 -13.13 0.99 1.72
N SER A 29 -12.34 0.18 1.01
CA SER A 29 -12.80 -0.47 -0.21
C SER A 29 -13.86 -1.52 0.07
N TRP A 30 -13.77 -2.19 1.22
CA TRP A 30 -14.67 -3.29 1.56
C TRP A 30 -15.97 -2.80 2.19
N PHE A 31 -15.96 -1.64 2.81
CA PHE A 31 -17.14 -1.12 3.49
C PHE A 31 -17.73 0.05 2.71
N PRO A 32 -19.07 0.14 2.65
CA PRO A 32 -19.73 1.24 1.95
C PRO A 32 -19.71 2.52 2.76
N ILE A 33 -18.53 3.03 3.02
CA ILE A 33 -18.34 4.31 3.67
C ILE A 33 -18.53 5.39 2.61
N GLY A 34 -19.35 6.38 2.91
CA GLY A 34 -19.63 7.43 1.94
C GLY A 34 -18.36 8.11 1.45
N TYR A 35 -18.40 8.58 0.20
CA TYR A 35 -17.29 9.29 -0.40
C TYR A 35 -17.19 10.68 0.21
N ASN A 36 -16.02 11.03 0.73
CA ASN A 36 -15.77 12.36 1.27
C ASN A 36 -14.33 12.77 0.99
N LYS A 37 -13.96 13.97 1.44
CA LYS A 37 -12.63 14.52 1.16
C LYS A 37 -11.51 13.69 1.78
N ILE A 38 -11.75 13.10 2.93
CA ILE A 38 -10.75 12.27 3.60
C ILE A 38 -10.46 11.02 2.78
N ILE A 39 -11.50 10.38 2.28
CA ILE A 39 -11.35 9.19 1.44
C ILE A 39 -10.69 9.56 0.12
N GLU A 40 -11.07 10.68 -0.47
CA GLU A 40 -10.44 11.16 -1.69
C GLU A 40 -8.95 11.40 -1.49
N PHE A 41 -8.59 12.04 -0.38
CA PHE A 41 -7.19 12.28 -0.05
C PHE A 41 -6.43 10.95 0.10
N LEU A 42 -7.02 10.00 0.81
CA LEU A 42 -6.42 8.68 1.00
C LEU A 42 -6.16 7.99 -0.35
N TYR A 43 -7.13 8.03 -1.24
CA TYR A 43 -6.97 7.43 -2.56
C TYR A 43 -5.87 8.13 -3.36
N ASN A 44 -5.81 9.46 -3.28
CA ASN A 44 -4.81 10.22 -4.02
C ASN A 44 -3.39 9.90 -3.58
N ILE A 45 -3.17 9.71 -2.28
CA ILE A 45 -1.81 9.41 -1.78
C ILE A 45 -1.43 7.95 -1.96
N THR A 46 -2.40 7.04 -2.06
CA THR A 46 -2.10 5.63 -2.26
C THR A 46 -2.10 5.22 -3.72
N GLU A 47 -2.67 6.03 -4.60
CA GLU A 47 -2.77 5.68 -6.01
C GLU A 47 -1.40 5.47 -6.68
N PRO A 48 -0.38 6.32 -6.46
CA PRO A 48 0.93 6.08 -7.07
C PRO A 48 1.54 4.75 -6.68
N ILE A 49 1.21 4.25 -5.48
CA ILE A 49 1.73 2.97 -5.01
C ILE A 49 0.94 1.82 -5.63
N LEU A 50 -0.37 1.97 -5.72
CA LEU A 50 -1.26 0.89 -6.16
C LEU A 50 -1.37 0.77 -7.67
N SER A 51 -1.14 1.87 -8.39
CA SER A 51 -1.33 1.89 -9.83
C SER A 51 -0.45 0.86 -10.56
N PRO A 52 0.88 0.80 -10.32
CA PRO A 52 1.68 -0.22 -11.00
C PRO A 52 1.31 -1.64 -10.59
N ILE A 53 0.92 -1.84 -9.33
CA ILE A 53 0.52 -3.16 -8.85
C ILE A 53 -0.78 -3.59 -9.52
N ARG A 54 -1.72 -2.66 -9.66
CA ARG A 54 -2.99 -2.94 -10.34
C ARG A 54 -2.76 -3.32 -11.79
N LYS A 55 -1.83 -2.65 -12.47
CA LYS A 55 -1.48 -2.98 -13.83
C LYS A 55 -0.89 -4.38 -13.94
N MET A 56 -0.05 -4.76 -13.01
CA MET A 56 0.51 -6.11 -12.99
C MET A 56 -0.56 -7.16 -12.76
N LEU A 57 -1.48 -6.89 -11.84
CA LEU A 57 -2.57 -7.82 -11.55
C LEU A 57 -3.51 -7.98 -12.73
N SER A 58 -3.76 -6.91 -13.48
CA SER A 58 -4.66 -6.99 -14.62
C SER A 58 -4.07 -7.81 -15.75
N ARG A 59 -2.75 -7.97 -15.78
CA ARG A 59 -2.10 -8.80 -16.79
C ARG A 59 -2.16 -10.28 -16.44
N THR A 60 -2.08 -10.59 -15.16
CA THR A 60 -1.94 -11.97 -14.70
C THR A 60 -3.24 -12.54 -14.15
N SER A 61 -4.09 -11.70 -13.61
CA SER A 61 -5.33 -12.11 -12.98
C SER A 61 -6.50 -11.81 -13.89
N TYR A 62 -7.48 -12.66 -13.84
CA TYR A 62 -8.70 -12.46 -14.58
C TYR A 62 -9.58 -11.44 -13.88
N ASN A 63 -10.71 -11.17 -14.46
CA ASN A 63 -11.67 -10.20 -13.98
C ASN A 63 -12.12 -10.51 -12.55
N LEU A 64 -11.33 -10.08 -11.59
CA LEU A 64 -11.72 -10.17 -10.20
C LEU A 64 -12.58 -8.97 -9.87
N ASN A 65 -13.74 -9.24 -9.34
CA ASN A 65 -14.66 -8.18 -8.94
C ASN A 65 -14.17 -7.45 -7.69
N VAL A 66 -13.23 -8.04 -6.99
CA VAL A 66 -12.68 -7.48 -5.76
C VAL A 66 -11.31 -6.90 -6.06
N ASP A 67 -11.05 -5.71 -5.53
CA ASP A 67 -9.77 -5.05 -5.70
C ASP A 67 -8.78 -5.62 -4.69
N PHE A 68 -7.87 -6.47 -5.15
CA PHE A 68 -6.84 -7.05 -4.30
C PHE A 68 -5.53 -6.26 -4.33
N SER A 69 -5.49 -5.15 -5.08
CA SER A 69 -4.26 -4.36 -5.19
C SER A 69 -3.71 -3.92 -3.82
N PRO A 70 -4.53 -3.40 -2.91
CA PRO A 70 -4.00 -3.01 -1.60
C PRO A 70 -3.41 -4.18 -0.81
N VAL A 71 -4.01 -5.37 -0.92
CA VAL A 71 -3.50 -6.55 -0.23
C VAL A 71 -2.14 -6.95 -0.79
N VAL A 72 -2.01 -6.98 -2.10
CA VAL A 72 -0.74 -7.33 -2.74
C VAL A 72 0.33 -6.30 -2.40
N ALA A 73 -0.02 -5.01 -2.43
CA ALA A 73 0.91 -3.96 -2.06
C ALA A 73 1.38 -4.11 -0.62
N TYR A 74 0.47 -4.43 0.29
CA TYR A 74 0.80 -4.65 1.69
C TYR A 74 1.83 -5.78 1.83
N LEU A 75 1.62 -6.88 1.12
CA LEU A 75 2.52 -8.01 1.18
C LEU A 75 3.90 -7.65 0.64
N ILE A 76 3.95 -6.89 -0.45
CA ILE A 76 5.21 -6.45 -1.03
C ILE A 76 5.96 -5.55 -0.06
N VAL A 77 5.28 -4.58 0.53
CA VAL A 77 5.90 -3.65 1.46
C VAL A 77 6.39 -4.39 2.70
N THR A 78 5.60 -5.34 3.21
CA THR A 78 6.01 -6.14 4.36
C THR A 78 7.26 -6.95 4.05
N PHE A 79 7.33 -7.53 2.87
CA PHE A 79 8.52 -8.28 2.45
C PHE A 79 9.74 -7.38 2.40
N LEU A 80 9.58 -6.17 1.84
CA LEU A 80 10.68 -5.21 1.79
C LEU A 80 11.13 -4.80 3.18
N GLN A 81 10.21 -4.65 4.12
CA GLN A 81 10.57 -4.33 5.50
C GLN A 81 11.43 -5.43 6.13
N ARG A 82 11.12 -6.67 5.83
CA ARG A 82 11.91 -7.79 6.36
C ARG A 82 13.31 -7.82 5.78
N LEU A 83 13.45 -7.43 4.53
CA LEU A 83 14.77 -7.35 3.91
C LEU A 83 15.61 -6.22 4.51
N ILE A 84 14.97 -5.12 4.88
CA ILE A 84 15.66 -3.97 5.47
C ILE A 84 16.14 -4.28 6.89
N LEU A 85 15.34 -4.97 7.65
CA LEU A 85 15.76 -5.40 8.98
C LEU A 85 16.76 -6.55 8.85
#